data_bbca127fda273cbb5918da6dc8f3bf5b
#
_entry.id   bbca127fda273cbb5918da6dc8f3bf5b
#
_cell.length_a   1.000
_cell.length_b   1.000
_cell.length_c   1.000
_cell.angle_alpha   90.00
_cell.angle_beta   90.00
_cell.angle_gamma   90.00
#
_symmetry.space_group_name_H-M   'P 1'
#
loop_
_entity.id
_entity.type
_entity.pdbx_description
1 polymer ?
#
loop_
_entity_poly.entity_id
_entity_poly.type
_entity_poly.pdbx_seq_one_letter_code
_entity_poly.pdbx_strand_id
1 'polypeptide(L)'
;LQQQPAKRKADITDCQSIIENHKGQRHRQQEVIESKQTAYFELIAQSTLNKHQQHHYYDVGSQVNVSFGVVRVANIMPCVDLTQYLLKRDWPENTEVRVMAYHSQQVLLLRSLQERHLDKVLKRKEKPGEIPGALNVPVIRQHLTTIKNLSPKIENVLFILVATPVEEVGRDHDFDWAVIEPSSYRSIIQLAGRVKRHRQGEVSEPNITLLQYNWKGIRDHH
;
A
#
# COMPACT_ATOMS: atom_id res chain seq x y z
N LEU A 1 -3.30 -35.31 -0.49
CA LEU A 1 -3.15 -33.94 -1.03
C LEU A 1 -2.44 -33.10 0.03
N GLN A 2 -1.13 -32.90 -0.12
CA GLN A 2 -0.38 -31.94 0.72
C GLN A 2 -0.97 -30.54 0.43
N GLN A 3 -1.54 -29.90 1.45
CA GLN A 3 -1.99 -28.52 1.33
C GLN A 3 -0.77 -27.63 1.05
N GLN A 4 -0.79 -26.91 -0.06
CA GLN A 4 0.25 -25.92 -0.33
C GLN A 4 0.18 -24.83 0.74
N PRO A 5 1.32 -24.37 1.26
CA PRO A 5 1.37 -23.34 2.28
C PRO A 5 0.71 -22.05 1.79
N ALA A 6 -0.05 -21.40 2.65
CA ALA A 6 -0.78 -20.19 2.30
C ALA A 6 0.18 -19.00 2.09
N LYS A 7 0.28 -18.53 0.86
CA LYS A 7 1.09 -17.35 0.49
C LYS A 7 0.40 -16.03 0.82
N ARG A 8 -0.91 -16.07 1.02
CA ARG A 8 -1.74 -14.88 1.25
C ARG A 8 -2.74 -15.16 2.33
N LYS A 9 -2.81 -14.26 3.28
CA LYS A 9 -3.84 -14.22 4.30
C LYS A 9 -4.44 -12.82 4.31
N ALA A 10 -5.74 -12.71 4.49
CA ALA A 10 -6.43 -11.43 4.55
C ALA A 10 -7.06 -11.22 5.92
N ASP A 11 -7.00 -10.00 6.41
CA ASP A 11 -7.79 -9.49 7.52
C ASP A 11 -8.77 -8.41 7.03
N ILE A 12 -9.76 -8.08 7.83
CA ILE A 12 -10.73 -7.03 7.56
C ILE A 12 -10.55 -5.94 8.61
N THR A 13 -10.26 -4.73 8.15
CA THR A 13 -10.18 -3.57 9.03
C THR A 13 -11.56 -2.92 9.16
N ASP A 14 -12.03 -2.81 10.39
CA ASP A 14 -13.32 -2.24 10.73
C ASP A 14 -13.33 -0.71 10.51
N CYS A 15 -14.35 -0.23 9.80
CA CYS A 15 -14.62 1.19 9.55
C CYS A 15 -15.79 1.72 10.40
N GLN A 16 -16.35 0.91 11.28
CA GLN A 16 -17.58 1.24 12.01
C GLN A 16 -17.44 2.49 12.88
N SER A 17 -16.29 2.65 13.52
CA SER A 17 -15.99 3.82 14.35
C SER A 17 -16.09 5.15 13.58
N ILE A 18 -15.70 5.16 12.30
CA ILE A 18 -15.79 6.36 11.46
C ILE A 18 -17.26 6.72 11.22
N ILE A 19 -18.11 5.71 11.02
CA ILE A 19 -19.55 5.89 10.80
C ILE A 19 -20.22 6.38 12.08
N GLU A 20 -19.95 5.74 13.21
CA GLU A 20 -20.57 6.04 14.50
C GLU A 20 -20.22 7.43 15.01
N ASN A 21 -18.98 7.86 14.88
CA ASN A 21 -18.52 9.20 15.30
C ASN A 21 -19.21 10.34 14.53
N HIS A 22 -19.81 10.05 13.37
CA HIS A 22 -20.50 11.04 12.54
C HIS A 22 -22.01 10.76 12.43
N LYS A 23 -22.55 9.85 13.23
CA LYS A 23 -23.98 9.52 13.25
C LYS A 23 -24.82 10.73 13.65
N GLY A 24 -25.87 10.99 12.90
CA GLY A 24 -26.79 12.13 13.15
C GLY A 24 -26.29 13.50 12.67
N GLN A 25 -25.07 13.60 12.13
CA GLN A 25 -24.59 14.82 11.51
C GLN A 25 -25.15 14.96 10.07
N ARG A 26 -25.29 16.22 9.59
CA ARG A 26 -25.75 16.45 8.21
C ARG A 26 -24.66 16.04 7.23
N HIS A 27 -24.81 14.88 6.60
CA HIS A 27 -23.81 14.22 5.76
C HIS A 27 -23.33 15.02 4.55
N ARG A 28 -24.06 16.06 4.15
CA ARG A 28 -23.70 16.93 3.02
C ARG A 28 -22.92 18.18 3.44
N GLN A 29 -22.65 18.35 4.73
CA GLN A 29 -21.77 19.44 5.17
C GLN A 29 -20.33 19.07 4.81
N GLN A 30 -19.65 19.99 4.16
CA GLN A 30 -18.26 19.78 3.68
C GLN A 30 -17.33 19.38 4.82
N GLU A 31 -17.45 19.99 5.98
CA GLU A 31 -16.65 19.69 7.18
C GLU A 31 -16.81 18.24 7.66
N VAL A 32 -18.02 17.69 7.58
CA VAL A 32 -18.28 16.29 7.96
C VAL A 32 -17.65 15.33 6.96
N ILE A 33 -17.73 15.65 5.67
CA ILE A 33 -17.10 14.85 4.61
C ILE A 33 -15.58 14.84 4.78
N GLU A 34 -14.97 15.99 5.03
CA GLU A 34 -13.52 16.13 5.24
C GLU A 34 -13.04 15.40 6.50
N SER A 35 -13.83 15.49 7.58
CA SER A 35 -13.53 14.75 8.82
C SER A 35 -13.59 13.22 8.61
N LYS A 36 -14.63 12.72 7.94
CA LYS A 36 -14.75 11.31 7.57
C LYS A 36 -13.59 10.87 6.66
N GLN A 37 -13.20 11.71 5.70
CA GLN A 37 -12.12 11.42 4.77
C GLN A 37 -10.78 11.32 5.50
N THR A 38 -10.51 12.26 6.39
CA THR A 38 -9.29 12.27 7.20
C THR A 38 -9.21 11.00 8.07
N ALA A 39 -10.30 10.65 8.76
CA ALA A 39 -10.35 9.45 9.58
C ALA A 39 -10.15 8.16 8.75
N TYR A 40 -10.75 8.11 7.55
CA TYR A 40 -10.61 6.98 6.64
C TYR A 40 -9.17 6.85 6.10
N PHE A 41 -8.53 7.95 5.76
CA PHE A 41 -7.14 7.97 5.31
C PHE A 41 -6.16 7.63 6.43
N GLU A 42 -6.46 8.04 7.67
CA GLU A 42 -5.66 7.65 8.84
C GLU A 42 -5.77 6.15 9.10
N LEU A 43 -6.95 5.55 8.98
CA LEU A 43 -7.13 4.11 9.09
C LEU A 43 -6.30 3.35 8.05
N ILE A 44 -6.28 3.85 6.80
CA ILE A 44 -5.44 3.28 5.73
C ILE A 44 -3.96 3.43 6.08
N ALA A 45 -3.51 4.62 6.51
CA ALA A 45 -2.12 4.86 6.88
C ALA A 45 -1.66 3.95 8.03
N GLN A 46 -2.49 3.78 9.06
CA GLN A 46 -2.21 2.88 10.15
C GLN A 46 -2.13 1.40 9.69
N SER A 47 -3.04 1.01 8.78
CA SER A 47 -2.99 -0.32 8.18
C SER A 47 -1.70 -0.55 7.39
N THR A 48 -1.18 0.46 6.66
CA THR A 48 0.11 0.33 5.96
C THR A 48 1.29 0.16 6.92
N LEU A 49 1.31 0.89 8.04
CA LEU A 49 2.34 0.71 9.07
C LEU A 49 2.30 -0.70 9.67
N ASN A 50 1.13 -1.19 10.03
CA ASN A 50 0.97 -2.53 10.58
C ASN A 50 1.44 -3.61 9.58
N LYS A 51 1.09 -3.46 8.29
CA LYS A 51 1.55 -4.40 7.26
C LYS A 51 3.06 -4.31 7.03
N HIS A 52 3.64 -3.12 7.06
CA HIS A 52 5.10 -2.98 7.02
C HIS A 52 5.77 -3.70 8.19
N GLN A 53 5.31 -3.50 9.43
CA GLN A 53 5.87 -4.14 10.61
C GLN A 53 5.87 -5.67 10.52
N GLN A 54 4.85 -6.25 9.88
CA GLN A 54 4.68 -7.71 9.74
C GLN A 54 5.41 -8.29 8.52
N HIS A 55 5.63 -7.50 7.46
CA HIS A 55 6.03 -8.00 6.14
C HIS A 55 7.20 -7.26 5.50
N HIS A 56 8.05 -6.62 6.28
CA HIS A 56 9.27 -5.98 5.78
C HIS A 56 10.40 -7.00 5.55
N TYR A 57 11.40 -6.58 4.80
CA TYR A 57 12.70 -7.21 4.68
C TYR A 57 13.76 -6.32 5.35
N TYR A 58 14.59 -6.89 6.20
CA TYR A 58 15.72 -6.16 6.78
C TYR A 58 16.89 -6.11 5.79
N ASP A 59 17.22 -4.93 5.27
CA ASP A 59 18.36 -4.72 4.40
C ASP A 59 19.62 -4.47 5.21
N VAL A 60 20.49 -5.48 5.28
CA VAL A 60 21.77 -5.40 6.01
C VAL A 60 22.65 -4.26 5.49
N GLY A 61 22.62 -3.97 4.18
CA GLY A 61 23.44 -2.93 3.55
C GLY A 61 23.12 -1.53 4.03
N SER A 62 21.84 -1.19 4.19
CA SER A 62 21.37 0.11 4.68
C SER A 62 20.95 0.10 6.15
N GLN A 63 20.87 -1.08 6.78
CA GLN A 63 20.43 -1.28 8.17
C GLN A 63 18.99 -0.75 8.44
N VAL A 64 18.10 -0.93 7.47
CA VAL A 64 16.69 -0.52 7.59
C VAL A 64 15.76 -1.66 7.18
N ASN A 65 14.55 -1.64 7.73
CA ASN A 65 13.44 -2.47 7.32
C ASN A 65 12.79 -1.87 6.07
N VAL A 66 12.65 -2.64 5.00
CA VAL A 66 12.11 -2.15 3.72
C VAL A 66 10.90 -2.96 3.30
N SER A 67 9.85 -2.32 2.84
CA SER A 67 8.73 -3.01 2.19
C SER A 67 8.17 -2.25 0.99
N PHE A 68 7.57 -3.00 0.07
CA PHE A 68 6.89 -2.50 -1.12
C PHE A 68 5.43 -2.91 -1.06
N GLY A 69 4.55 -1.95 -0.78
CA GLY A 69 3.14 -2.19 -0.61
C GLY A 69 2.27 -1.48 -1.63
N VAL A 70 1.04 -1.95 -1.76
CA VAL A 70 0.02 -1.31 -2.58
C VAL A 70 -1.22 -0.97 -1.75
N VAL A 71 -1.71 0.25 -1.92
CA VAL A 71 -3.02 0.69 -1.42
C VAL A 71 -3.92 0.89 -2.63
N ARG A 72 -4.96 0.06 -2.76
CA ARG A 72 -5.89 0.16 -3.87
C ARG A 72 -7.16 0.85 -3.44
N VAL A 73 -7.49 1.95 -4.10
CA VAL A 73 -8.74 2.69 -3.96
C VAL A 73 -9.56 2.63 -5.25
N ALA A 74 -10.89 2.71 -5.13
CA ALA A 74 -11.78 2.46 -6.25
C ALA A 74 -11.77 3.57 -7.32
N ASN A 75 -11.48 4.82 -6.92
CA ASN A 75 -11.65 6.00 -7.76
C ASN A 75 -10.40 6.89 -7.79
N ILE A 76 -10.30 7.70 -8.86
CA ILE A 76 -9.13 8.56 -9.10
C ILE A 76 -9.00 9.67 -8.06
N MET A 77 -10.08 10.40 -7.75
CA MET A 77 -10.01 11.49 -6.77
C MET A 77 -9.54 11.00 -5.39
N PRO A 78 -10.14 9.96 -4.78
CA PRO A 78 -9.60 9.36 -3.56
C PRO A 78 -8.15 8.87 -3.67
N CYS A 79 -7.71 8.42 -4.86
CA CYS A 79 -6.32 8.03 -5.09
C CYS A 79 -5.38 9.24 -4.97
N VAL A 80 -5.72 10.36 -5.58
CA VAL A 80 -4.94 11.60 -5.52
C VAL A 80 -4.96 12.17 -4.10
N ASP A 81 -6.14 12.27 -3.48
CA ASP A 81 -6.31 12.84 -2.14
C ASP A 81 -5.56 12.01 -1.07
N LEU A 82 -5.68 10.68 -1.14
CA LEU A 82 -4.94 9.78 -0.25
C LEU A 82 -3.42 9.91 -0.46
N THR A 83 -2.96 9.99 -1.71
CA THR A 83 -1.54 10.20 -1.99
C THR A 83 -1.03 11.50 -1.35
N GLN A 84 -1.77 12.59 -1.49
CA GLN A 84 -1.42 13.86 -0.87
C GLN A 84 -1.46 13.78 0.66
N TYR A 85 -2.44 13.09 1.23
CA TYR A 85 -2.53 12.87 2.67
C TYR A 85 -1.30 12.11 3.19
N LEU A 86 -0.95 10.99 2.56
CA LEU A 86 0.20 10.18 2.97
C LEU A 86 1.54 10.91 2.84
N LEU A 87 1.67 11.83 1.87
CA LEU A 87 2.87 12.67 1.69
C LEU A 87 2.99 13.77 2.74
N LYS A 88 1.86 14.25 3.29
CA LYS A 88 1.83 15.36 4.26
C LYS A 88 1.71 14.91 5.71
N ARG A 89 1.29 13.67 5.92
CA ARG A 89 1.08 13.10 7.24
C ARG A 89 2.39 13.02 8.01
N ASP A 90 2.34 13.30 9.31
CA ASP A 90 3.43 13.04 10.22
C ASP A 90 3.56 11.54 10.47
N TRP A 91 4.64 10.95 9.99
CA TRP A 91 5.00 9.56 10.24
C TRP A 91 5.87 9.45 11.50
N PRO A 92 5.99 8.27 12.13
CA PRO A 92 6.93 8.07 13.23
C PRO A 92 8.35 8.53 12.85
N GLU A 93 9.07 9.15 13.78
CA GLU A 93 10.40 9.74 13.52
C GLU A 93 11.43 8.77 12.93
N ASN A 94 11.25 7.46 13.17
CA ASN A 94 12.12 6.42 12.64
C ASN A 94 11.61 5.83 11.31
N THR A 95 10.66 6.49 10.65
CA THR A 95 9.98 5.94 9.46
C THR A 95 10.03 6.93 8.29
N GLU A 96 10.58 6.48 7.17
CA GLU A 96 10.55 7.17 5.88
C GLU A 96 9.50 6.54 4.96
N VAL A 97 8.65 7.36 4.36
CA VAL A 97 7.60 6.87 3.46
C VAL A 97 7.73 7.50 2.08
N ARG A 98 7.75 6.67 1.06
CA ARG A 98 7.76 7.06 -0.36
C ARG A 98 6.46 6.64 -1.01
N VAL A 99 5.72 7.59 -1.52
CA VAL A 99 4.38 7.37 -2.09
C VAL A 99 4.38 7.71 -3.57
N MET A 100 3.74 6.86 -4.35
CA MET A 100 3.51 7.07 -5.79
C MET A 100 2.03 6.83 -6.10
N ALA A 101 1.38 7.79 -6.77
CA ALA A 101 0.03 7.60 -7.31
C ALA A 101 0.10 6.88 -8.67
N TYR A 102 -0.87 5.98 -8.92
CA TYR A 102 -0.98 5.30 -10.22
C TYR A 102 -2.45 5.15 -10.65
N HIS A 103 -2.83 5.92 -11.67
CA HIS A 103 -4.20 5.94 -12.19
C HIS A 103 -4.25 6.28 -13.70
N SER A 104 -5.39 6.05 -14.33
CA SER A 104 -5.55 6.16 -15.78
C SER A 104 -5.46 7.58 -16.35
N GLN A 105 -5.71 8.61 -15.55
CA GLN A 105 -5.69 10.02 -15.98
C GLN A 105 -4.32 10.70 -15.86
N GLN A 106 -3.28 9.96 -15.53
CA GLN A 106 -1.92 10.53 -15.53
C GLN A 106 -1.45 10.85 -16.95
N VAL A 107 -0.61 11.88 -17.07
CA VAL A 107 0.05 12.23 -18.35
C VAL A 107 0.79 11.00 -18.88
N LEU A 108 0.59 10.68 -20.14
CA LEU A 108 1.06 9.43 -20.75
C LEU A 108 2.57 9.20 -20.58
N LEU A 109 3.37 10.24 -20.75
CA LEU A 109 4.84 10.15 -20.58
C LEU A 109 5.20 9.78 -19.13
N LEU A 110 4.61 10.46 -18.15
CA LEU A 110 4.84 10.19 -16.74
C LEU A 110 4.43 8.75 -16.39
N ARG A 111 3.25 8.35 -16.84
CA ARG A 111 2.73 6.99 -16.63
C ARG A 111 3.67 5.94 -17.22
N SER A 112 4.16 6.13 -18.44
CA SER A 112 5.12 5.21 -19.09
C SER A 112 6.44 5.11 -18.33
N LEU A 113 6.93 6.22 -17.75
CA LEU A 113 8.13 6.21 -16.90
C LEU A 113 7.88 5.45 -15.58
N GLN A 114 6.75 5.69 -14.95
CA GLN A 114 6.35 4.98 -13.72
C GLN A 114 6.21 3.48 -13.97
N GLU A 115 5.55 3.08 -15.04
CA GLU A 115 5.37 1.67 -15.41
C GLU A 115 6.70 0.96 -15.61
N ARG A 116 7.64 1.58 -16.32
CA ARG A 116 9.00 1.04 -16.49
C ARG A 116 9.76 0.94 -15.15
N HIS A 117 9.56 1.89 -14.25
CA HIS A 117 10.17 1.84 -12.93
C HIS A 117 9.56 0.72 -12.08
N LEU A 118 8.21 0.65 -12.01
CA LEU A 118 7.49 -0.38 -11.27
C LEU A 118 7.83 -1.80 -11.78
N ASP A 119 7.92 -1.98 -13.10
CA ASP A 119 8.34 -3.24 -13.70
C ASP A 119 9.73 -3.68 -13.26
N LYS A 120 10.67 -2.75 -13.07
CA LYS A 120 12.02 -3.06 -12.59
C LYS A 120 12.03 -3.41 -11.10
N VAL A 121 11.22 -2.73 -10.30
CA VAL A 121 11.19 -2.88 -8.83
C VAL A 121 10.33 -4.08 -8.42
N LEU A 122 9.20 -4.31 -9.08
CA LEU A 122 8.16 -5.24 -8.64
C LEU A 122 8.11 -6.56 -9.41
N LYS A 123 8.90 -6.77 -10.46
CA LYS A 123 9.06 -8.11 -11.07
C LYS A 123 9.98 -8.98 -10.23
N ARG A 124 9.47 -9.43 -9.12
CA ARG A 124 10.20 -10.11 -8.07
C ARG A 124 10.01 -11.63 -8.19
N LYS A 125 11.12 -12.38 -8.13
CA LYS A 125 11.13 -13.85 -8.22
C LYS A 125 12.13 -14.47 -7.25
N GLU A 126 12.57 -13.70 -6.27
CA GLU A 126 13.56 -14.16 -5.27
C GLU A 126 13.03 -15.36 -4.48
N LYS A 127 13.93 -16.31 -4.22
CA LYS A 127 13.68 -17.46 -3.36
C LYS A 127 13.73 -17.06 -1.87
N PRO A 128 13.17 -17.88 -0.98
CA PRO A 128 13.32 -17.66 0.45
C PRO A 128 14.79 -17.52 0.85
N GLY A 129 15.13 -16.45 1.56
CA GLY A 129 16.51 -16.15 1.99
C GLY A 129 17.35 -15.34 0.99
N GLU A 130 16.88 -15.13 -0.23
CA GLU A 130 17.57 -14.24 -1.19
C GLU A 130 17.21 -12.77 -0.92
N ILE A 131 18.16 -11.89 -1.24
CA ILE A 131 17.95 -10.44 -1.17
C ILE A 131 16.88 -10.04 -2.20
N PRO A 132 15.85 -9.26 -1.82
CA PRO A 132 14.84 -8.78 -2.75
C PRO A 132 15.45 -8.07 -3.95
N GLY A 133 15.11 -8.51 -5.16
CA GLY A 133 15.62 -7.93 -6.41
C GLY A 133 15.36 -6.42 -6.53
N ALA A 134 14.29 -5.93 -5.92
CA ALA A 134 13.97 -4.51 -5.80
C ALA A 134 15.10 -3.68 -5.19
N LEU A 135 15.82 -4.22 -4.20
CA LEU A 135 16.92 -3.53 -3.50
C LEU A 135 18.17 -3.37 -4.37
N ASN A 136 18.28 -4.12 -5.46
CA ASN A 136 19.37 -4.00 -6.43
C ASN A 136 19.09 -2.96 -7.54
N VAL A 137 17.86 -2.41 -7.58
CA VAL A 137 17.53 -1.32 -8.51
C VAL A 137 18.28 -0.05 -8.10
N PRO A 138 19.10 0.57 -9.00
CA PRO A 138 20.03 1.63 -8.61
C PRO A 138 19.38 2.80 -7.86
N VAL A 139 18.19 3.25 -8.29
CA VAL A 139 17.50 4.37 -7.63
C VAL A 139 17.03 3.99 -6.21
N ILE A 140 16.61 2.75 -5.99
CA ILE A 140 16.23 2.26 -4.66
C ILE A 140 17.48 2.17 -3.77
N ARG A 141 18.54 1.55 -4.26
CA ARG A 141 19.80 1.40 -3.51
C ARG A 141 20.41 2.75 -3.14
N GLN A 142 20.45 3.68 -4.08
CA GLN A 142 20.93 5.05 -3.84
C GLN A 142 20.11 5.74 -2.74
N HIS A 143 18.77 5.62 -2.80
CA HIS A 143 17.88 6.21 -1.80
C HIS A 143 18.15 5.64 -0.40
N LEU A 144 18.23 4.30 -0.26
CA LEU A 144 18.51 3.66 1.02
C LEU A 144 19.90 4.04 1.57
N THR A 145 20.91 4.16 0.71
CA THR A 145 22.23 4.64 1.10
C THR A 145 22.20 6.08 1.59
N THR A 146 21.42 6.94 0.91
CA THR A 146 21.25 8.34 1.31
C THR A 146 20.57 8.43 2.68
N ILE A 147 19.53 7.67 2.94
CA ILE A 147 18.86 7.60 4.24
C ILE A 147 19.85 7.22 5.34
N LYS A 148 20.59 6.14 5.15
CA LYS A 148 21.60 5.66 6.11
C LYS A 148 22.60 6.76 6.49
N ASN A 149 23.05 7.53 5.50
CA ASN A 149 24.11 8.53 5.70
C ASN A 149 23.57 9.85 6.29
N LEU A 150 22.39 10.31 5.86
CA LEU A 150 21.85 11.62 6.22
C LEU A 150 20.82 11.57 7.34
N SER A 151 20.20 10.43 7.59
CA SER A 151 19.10 10.28 8.55
C SER A 151 19.25 8.96 9.33
N PRO A 152 20.30 8.80 10.15
CA PRO A 152 20.62 7.53 10.81
C PRO A 152 19.56 7.06 11.82
N LYS A 153 18.59 7.92 12.16
CA LYS A 153 17.44 7.55 13.00
C LYS A 153 16.38 6.75 12.26
N ILE A 154 16.41 6.75 10.93
CA ILE A 154 15.42 6.00 10.12
C ILE A 154 15.76 4.51 10.19
N GLU A 155 14.79 3.74 10.65
CA GLU A 155 14.84 2.29 10.77
C GLU A 155 13.89 1.59 9.79
N ASN A 156 12.86 2.32 9.31
CA ASN A 156 11.80 1.79 8.47
C ASN A 156 11.64 2.62 7.20
N VAL A 157 11.59 1.95 6.06
CA VAL A 157 11.38 2.59 4.75
C VAL A 157 10.23 1.88 4.03
N LEU A 158 9.13 2.60 3.82
CA LEU A 158 7.94 2.11 3.13
C LEU A 158 7.86 2.71 1.73
N PHE A 159 7.80 1.85 0.71
CA PHE A 159 7.43 2.25 -0.64
C PHE A 159 5.97 1.87 -0.87
N ILE A 160 5.10 2.87 -1.06
CA ILE A 160 3.65 2.70 -1.18
C ILE A 160 3.19 3.14 -2.57
N LEU A 161 2.59 2.21 -3.31
CA LEU A 161 1.86 2.52 -4.52
C LEU A 161 0.38 2.74 -4.17
N VAL A 162 -0.13 3.95 -4.33
CA VAL A 162 -1.58 4.23 -4.24
C VAL A 162 -2.15 4.12 -5.65
N ALA A 163 -2.97 3.11 -5.88
CA ALA A 163 -3.43 2.78 -7.23
C ALA A 163 -4.96 2.66 -7.33
N THR A 164 -5.48 2.96 -8.52
CA THR A 164 -6.83 2.59 -8.93
C THR A 164 -6.82 1.19 -9.58
N PRO A 165 -7.97 0.60 -9.97
CA PRO A 165 -8.01 -0.72 -10.63
C PRO A 165 -7.12 -0.89 -11.87
N VAL A 166 -6.50 0.17 -12.38
CA VAL A 166 -5.51 0.09 -13.47
C VAL A 166 -4.31 -0.81 -13.14
N GLU A 167 -3.98 -1.00 -11.86
CA GLU A 167 -2.92 -1.89 -11.39
C GLU A 167 -3.32 -3.38 -11.51
N GLU A 168 -4.59 -3.67 -11.56
CA GLU A 168 -5.10 -5.05 -11.60
C GLU A 168 -4.92 -5.73 -12.95
N VAL A 169 -4.72 -4.97 -14.03
CA VAL A 169 -4.72 -5.46 -15.40
C VAL A 169 -3.34 -5.39 -16.04
N GLY A 170 -2.90 -6.49 -16.64
CA GLY A 170 -1.73 -6.52 -17.53
C GLY A 170 -0.37 -6.35 -16.85
N ARG A 171 -0.29 -6.35 -15.53
CA ARG A 171 0.95 -6.16 -14.77
C ARG A 171 1.39 -7.46 -14.09
N ASP A 172 2.71 -7.63 -13.99
CA ASP A 172 3.34 -8.76 -13.32
C ASP A 172 4.06 -8.32 -12.04
N HIS A 173 3.40 -7.43 -11.29
CA HIS A 173 3.93 -6.87 -10.05
C HIS A 173 3.75 -7.84 -8.88
N ASP A 174 4.67 -7.80 -7.94
CA ASP A 174 4.71 -8.62 -6.73
C ASP A 174 5.01 -7.76 -5.50
N PHE A 175 3.96 -7.39 -4.77
CA PHE A 175 4.04 -6.59 -3.55
C PHE A 175 4.28 -7.46 -2.31
N ASP A 176 4.81 -6.86 -1.24
CA ASP A 176 4.95 -7.53 0.05
C ASP A 176 3.59 -7.62 0.76
N TRP A 177 2.79 -6.57 0.66
CA TRP A 177 1.48 -6.46 1.28
C TRP A 177 0.54 -5.56 0.48
N ALA A 178 -0.76 -5.62 0.80
CA ALA A 178 -1.78 -4.76 0.22
C ALA A 178 -2.80 -4.28 1.25
N VAL A 179 -3.29 -3.03 1.05
CA VAL A 179 -4.53 -2.52 1.66
C VAL A 179 -5.52 -2.30 0.53
N ILE A 180 -6.69 -2.93 0.62
CA ILE A 180 -7.65 -2.99 -0.48
C ILE A 180 -8.97 -2.37 -0.05
N GLU A 181 -9.35 -1.28 -0.71
CA GLU A 181 -10.71 -0.75 -0.64
C GLU A 181 -11.67 -1.69 -1.41
N PRO A 182 -12.79 -2.12 -0.82
CA PRO A 182 -13.70 -3.04 -1.49
C PRO A 182 -14.36 -2.39 -2.71
N SER A 183 -14.43 -3.15 -3.81
CA SER A 183 -15.15 -2.79 -5.02
C SER A 183 -15.92 -4.01 -5.54
N SER A 184 -15.41 -4.70 -6.55
CA SER A 184 -15.95 -5.99 -6.96
C SER A 184 -15.14 -7.15 -6.39
N TYR A 185 -15.78 -8.29 -6.20
CA TYR A 185 -15.12 -9.53 -5.78
C TYR A 185 -13.94 -9.91 -6.71
N ARG A 186 -14.15 -9.76 -8.03
CA ARG A 186 -13.11 -10.01 -9.04
C ARG A 186 -11.89 -9.10 -8.85
N SER A 187 -12.13 -7.81 -8.61
CA SER A 187 -11.08 -6.81 -8.42
C SER A 187 -10.25 -7.10 -7.17
N ILE A 188 -10.91 -7.46 -6.07
CA ILE A 188 -10.22 -7.85 -4.82
C ILE A 188 -9.30 -9.03 -5.06
N ILE A 189 -9.78 -10.11 -5.73
CA ILE A 189 -8.98 -11.30 -6.02
C ILE A 189 -7.82 -10.97 -6.96
N GLN A 190 -8.04 -10.15 -7.99
CA GLN A 190 -7.00 -9.77 -8.94
C GLN A 190 -5.86 -9.02 -8.26
N LEU A 191 -6.17 -8.07 -7.38
CA LEU A 191 -5.14 -7.35 -6.63
C LEU A 191 -4.48 -8.24 -5.58
N ALA A 192 -5.23 -9.01 -4.82
CA ALA A 192 -4.68 -9.98 -3.88
C ALA A 192 -3.70 -10.93 -4.56
N GLY A 193 -3.97 -11.27 -5.84
CA GLY A 193 -3.08 -12.04 -6.70
C GLY A 193 -1.73 -11.37 -6.99
N ARG A 194 -1.55 -10.07 -6.68
CA ARG A 194 -0.29 -9.32 -6.81
C ARG A 194 0.56 -9.34 -5.55
N VAL A 195 0.05 -9.84 -4.45
CA VAL A 195 0.80 -9.96 -3.20
C VAL A 195 1.47 -11.34 -3.15
N LYS A 196 2.78 -11.36 -2.92
CA LYS A 196 3.61 -12.59 -2.95
C LYS A 196 3.33 -13.47 -4.19
N ARG A 197 3.23 -12.82 -5.34
CA ARG A 197 2.76 -13.48 -6.58
C ARG A 197 3.66 -14.63 -7.02
N HIS A 198 4.95 -14.36 -7.15
CA HIS A 198 5.95 -15.31 -7.65
C HIS A 198 6.80 -15.90 -6.54
N ARG A 199 6.91 -15.21 -5.43
CA ARG A 199 7.74 -15.62 -4.29
C ARG A 199 7.10 -16.80 -3.56
N GLN A 200 7.95 -17.72 -3.11
CA GLN A 200 7.55 -18.88 -2.31
C GLN A 200 7.57 -18.55 -0.82
N GLY A 201 7.02 -19.44 -0.03
CA GLY A 201 7.01 -19.35 1.42
C GLY A 201 5.63 -18.99 1.96
N GLU A 202 5.36 -19.48 3.13
CA GLU A 202 4.14 -19.23 3.90
C GLU A 202 4.19 -17.85 4.57
N VAL A 203 3.05 -17.25 4.85
CA VAL A 203 2.92 -16.09 5.71
C VAL A 203 2.26 -16.48 7.03
N SER A 204 2.86 -16.06 8.14
CA SER A 204 2.30 -16.25 9.48
C SER A 204 1.12 -15.30 9.70
N GLU A 205 1.35 -14.02 9.42
CA GLU A 205 0.39 -12.94 9.62
C GLU A 205 -0.31 -12.53 8.32
N PRO A 206 -1.53 -11.97 8.38
CA PRO A 206 -2.22 -11.46 7.21
C PRO A 206 -1.40 -10.40 6.47
N ASN A 207 -1.13 -10.62 5.17
CA ASN A 207 -0.41 -9.67 4.32
C ASN A 207 -1.34 -8.86 3.39
N ILE A 208 -2.64 -9.02 3.57
CA ILE A 208 -3.67 -8.25 2.87
C ILE A 208 -4.65 -7.74 3.91
N THR A 209 -4.88 -6.42 3.92
CA THR A 209 -5.96 -5.80 4.67
C THR A 209 -7.09 -5.43 3.72
N LEU A 210 -8.28 -5.95 3.95
CA LEU A 210 -9.49 -5.55 3.26
C LEU A 210 -10.24 -4.55 4.14
N LEU A 211 -10.49 -3.35 3.60
CA LEU A 211 -11.32 -2.37 4.31
C LEU A 211 -12.79 -2.80 4.25
N GLN A 212 -13.54 -2.58 5.32
CA GLN A 212 -14.95 -2.99 5.42
C GLN A 212 -15.83 -2.25 4.40
N TYR A 213 -15.58 -0.96 4.20
CA TYR A 213 -16.31 -0.12 3.26
C TYR A 213 -15.36 0.64 2.33
N ASN A 214 -15.83 0.97 1.13
CA ASN A 214 -15.15 1.92 0.27
C ASN A 214 -15.48 3.37 0.67
N TRP A 215 -14.70 4.33 0.17
CA TRP A 215 -14.88 5.74 0.50
C TRP A 215 -16.31 6.23 0.24
N LYS A 216 -16.93 5.82 -0.87
CA LYS A 216 -18.31 6.21 -1.17
C LYS A 216 -19.29 5.68 -0.12
N GLY A 217 -19.11 4.44 0.33
CA GLY A 217 -19.91 3.87 1.40
C GLY A 217 -19.76 4.62 2.73
N ILE A 218 -18.54 5.02 3.10
CA ILE A 218 -18.27 5.82 4.31
C ILE A 218 -18.88 7.23 4.18
N ARG A 219 -18.67 7.89 3.04
CA ARG A 219 -19.15 9.25 2.80
C ARG A 219 -20.68 9.33 2.87
N ASP A 220 -21.35 8.41 2.20
CA ASP A 220 -22.80 8.44 1.99
C ASP A 220 -23.57 7.64 3.08
N HIS A 221 -22.89 7.04 4.06
CA HIS A 221 -23.54 6.31 5.16
C HIS A 221 -24.21 7.27 6.12
N HIS A 222 -25.50 6.98 6.42
CA HIS A 222 -26.39 7.79 7.27
C HIS A 222 -26.48 7.24 8.68
#